data_9489d21109ae9ac2b440a2aea85f2d28
#
_entry.id   9489d21109ae9ac2b440a2aea85f2d28
#
_cell.length_a   1.000
_cell.length_b   1.000
_cell.length_c   1.000
_cell.angle_alpha   90.00
_cell.angle_beta   90.00
_cell.angle_gamma   90.00
#
_symmetry.space_group_name_H-M   'P 1'
#
loop_
_entity.id
_entity.type
_entity.pdbx_description
1 polymer ?
#
loop_
_entity_poly.entity_id
_entity_poly.type
_entity_poly.pdbx_seq_one_letter_code
_entity_poly.pdbx_strand_id
1 'polypeptide(L)'
;MSLNVKRSRRGRKLWYNNDEAGFPGSASDCSRRSIHVMIKATTIKFVVVFASLVFGSFAVQGQATRPLLQDIKIYKPEPQPSDGSLVKPTGISTAAATQPVNAVRTTFPLLAEQTIPGYSGILVETMDGGVVVESNSSALFNPASNVKIATAYAVLKTFGPDFRFATNVYTNGTIDRTTGTLNGDLYISGKDPVFNYEHAILIANELNRRGIRSITGNVVVTFDFVMNLSGSSQRSADLLLSTLDLSRRSPAAARAWVDYLNNSGRMGTIPSLPSVSVGGTASVQPIPSDLTLLFSHESAKMREILKATLCYSNNFLAERLGDMIGGPFGVSRIVELNANVPDSEFSLATTSGLGINRVSPNAMMRLLRALQKELGRYRMNFADIMPVAGLDEGTLENRFDNDFYAGSVVGKTGTLRQTDHGVSALSGEVNTQKGKLLFVIFNQRGSVNQFRSFQNLYVSLVQGQFGGPVSFNYTAVSLDKRMATSRISYPRNASH
;
A
#
# COMPACT_ATOMS: atom_id res chain seq x y z
N MET A 1 -21.07 15.15 -36.07
CA MET A 1 -20.02 16.10 -35.62
C MET A 1 -19.67 15.76 -34.17
N SER A 2 -18.66 14.92 -33.97
CA SER A 2 -18.24 14.40 -32.64
C SER A 2 -17.05 15.21 -32.19
N LEU A 3 -17.18 15.96 -31.12
CA LEU A 3 -16.13 16.75 -30.50
C LEU A 3 -15.27 15.83 -29.61
N ASN A 4 -14.08 15.49 -30.13
CA ASN A 4 -13.01 14.83 -29.38
C ASN A 4 -12.39 15.80 -28.37
N VAL A 5 -12.79 15.75 -27.10
CA VAL A 5 -12.15 16.45 -26.01
C VAL A 5 -10.93 15.66 -25.55
N LYS A 6 -9.76 16.03 -26.02
CA LYS A 6 -8.47 15.57 -25.45
C LYS A 6 -8.33 16.08 -24.02
N ARG A 7 -8.58 15.22 -23.03
CA ARG A 7 -8.31 15.52 -21.62
C ARG A 7 -6.81 15.65 -21.37
N SER A 8 -6.42 16.78 -20.80
CA SER A 8 -5.05 17.15 -20.45
C SER A 8 -4.47 16.24 -19.36
N ARG A 9 -3.31 15.61 -19.61
CA ARG A 9 -2.59 14.63 -18.75
C ARG A 9 -1.79 15.24 -17.58
N ARG A 10 -2.11 16.41 -17.02
CA ARG A 10 -1.20 17.15 -16.12
C ARG A 10 -1.39 16.96 -14.61
N GLY A 11 -2.36 16.14 -14.11
CA GLY A 11 -2.63 15.97 -12.65
C GLY A 11 -2.05 14.72 -11.97
N ARG A 12 -1.43 13.76 -12.67
CA ARG A 12 -1.25 12.36 -12.21
C ARG A 12 0.02 12.02 -11.41
N LYS A 13 0.75 12.93 -10.82
CA LYS A 13 2.08 12.63 -10.26
C LYS A 13 2.12 12.18 -8.79
N LEU A 14 1.06 12.30 -8.01
CA LEU A 14 1.09 12.00 -6.58
C LEU A 14 0.94 10.51 -6.23
N TRP A 15 0.37 9.68 -7.11
CA TRP A 15 0.05 8.29 -6.81
C TRP A 15 0.98 7.25 -7.46
N TYR A 16 1.81 7.66 -8.43
CA TYR A 16 2.74 6.80 -9.14
C TYR A 16 4.14 6.85 -8.53
N ASN A 17 4.43 5.97 -7.56
CA ASN A 17 5.79 5.61 -7.17
C ASN A 17 6.08 4.19 -7.68
N ASN A 18 6.40 4.08 -8.96
CA ASN A 18 6.85 2.84 -9.60
C ASN A 18 8.37 2.80 -9.76
N ASP A 19 9.12 3.43 -8.87
CA ASP A 19 10.57 3.28 -8.88
C ASP A 19 10.96 2.04 -8.07
N GLU A 20 11.50 1.05 -8.77
CA GLU A 20 12.31 -0.06 -8.22
C GLU A 20 13.63 0.47 -7.62
N ALA A 21 13.64 1.64 -6.99
CA ALA A 21 14.79 2.15 -6.28
C ALA A 21 14.97 1.34 -5.00
N GLY A 22 15.95 0.43 -5.04
CA GLY A 22 16.33 -0.44 -3.94
C GLY A 22 16.64 0.37 -2.67
N PHE A 23 16.32 -0.22 -1.53
CA PHE A 23 16.85 0.17 -0.24
C PHE A 23 18.39 0.11 -0.28
N PRO A 24 19.13 1.08 0.30
CA PRO A 24 20.58 1.03 0.32
C PRO A 24 21.05 -0.09 1.25
N GLY A 25 21.50 -1.18 0.64
CA GLY A 25 22.35 -2.17 1.28
C GLY A 25 23.76 -1.62 1.32
N SER A 26 24.38 -1.71 2.49
CA SER A 26 25.80 -1.59 2.86
C SER A 26 26.82 -1.19 1.81
N ALA A 27 27.63 -0.21 2.22
CA ALA A 27 28.80 0.34 1.56
C ALA A 27 29.84 -0.73 1.16
N SER A 28 30.31 -0.65 -0.07
CA SER A 28 31.71 -0.77 -0.50
C SER A 28 31.75 -0.63 -2.03
N ASP A 29 32.17 0.48 -2.52
CA ASP A 29 33.35 0.65 -3.36
C ASP A 29 33.52 2.09 -3.82
N CYS A 30 34.67 2.63 -3.43
CA CYS A 30 35.14 3.96 -3.75
C CYS A 30 36.19 3.82 -4.88
N SER A 31 36.00 4.44 -6.03
CA SER A 31 37.14 4.92 -6.80
C SER A 31 36.82 6.06 -7.77
N ARG A 32 37.43 7.18 -7.44
CA ARG A 32 38.05 8.21 -8.28
C ARG A 32 37.18 9.04 -9.25
N ARG A 33 37.00 10.30 -8.88
CA ARG A 33 37.55 11.44 -9.66
C ARG A 33 37.72 12.69 -8.78
N SER A 34 38.96 13.18 -8.77
CA SER A 34 39.43 14.36 -8.05
C SER A 34 38.92 15.64 -8.67
N ILE A 35 38.46 16.58 -7.85
CA ILE A 35 38.57 18.03 -8.13
C ILE A 35 39.08 18.70 -6.85
N HIS A 36 40.22 19.36 -6.99
CA HIS A 36 40.90 20.18 -5.99
C HIS A 36 40.10 21.45 -5.72
N VAL A 37 39.80 21.72 -4.44
CA VAL A 37 39.72 23.11 -3.94
C VAL A 37 40.34 23.14 -2.55
N MET A 38 41.41 23.95 -2.42
CA MET A 38 42.09 24.27 -1.15
C MET A 38 41.22 25.16 -0.28
N ILE A 39 41.03 24.82 0.99
CA ILE A 39 40.77 25.78 2.06
C ILE A 39 41.53 25.36 3.32
N LYS A 40 42.15 26.35 3.94
CA LYS A 40 43.15 26.32 5.04
C LYS A 40 42.61 25.73 6.33
N ALA A 41 43.51 25.00 7.00
CA ALA A 41 43.39 24.52 8.35
C ALA A 41 43.40 25.67 9.37
N THR A 42 42.56 25.61 10.40
CA THR A 42 42.78 26.27 11.69
C THR A 42 42.47 25.26 12.80
N THR A 43 43.52 24.95 13.53
CA THR A 43 43.57 24.00 14.64
C THR A 43 43.01 24.67 15.90
N ILE A 44 42.03 24.00 16.57
CA ILE A 44 41.72 24.30 17.98
C ILE A 44 41.69 22.99 18.75
N LYS A 45 42.62 22.86 19.69
CA LYS A 45 42.70 21.82 20.72
C LYS A 45 41.67 22.12 21.80
N PHE A 46 40.86 21.13 22.21
CA PHE A 46 40.19 21.16 23.49
C PHE A 46 40.39 19.86 24.27
N VAL A 47 40.71 20.12 25.55
CA VAL A 47 41.19 19.24 26.59
C VAL A 47 40.05 18.36 27.13
N VAL A 48 40.39 17.07 27.36
CA VAL A 48 39.57 16.10 28.09
C VAL A 48 39.75 16.35 29.59
N VAL A 49 38.66 16.52 30.33
CA VAL A 49 38.66 16.40 31.80
C VAL A 49 37.66 15.27 32.17
N PHE A 50 38.22 14.23 32.76
CA PHE A 50 37.51 13.17 33.48
C PHE A 50 37.11 13.69 34.87
N ALA A 51 35.87 13.48 35.28
CA ALA A 51 35.47 13.51 36.67
C ALA A 51 34.46 12.43 36.97
N SER A 52 34.92 11.44 37.73
CA SER A 52 34.11 10.35 38.35
C SER A 52 33.58 10.86 39.71
N LEU A 53 32.31 10.54 40.05
CA LEU A 53 31.77 10.46 41.44
C LEU A 53 30.42 9.76 41.36
N VAL A 54 30.28 8.51 41.78
CA VAL A 54 30.04 7.89 43.09
C VAL A 54 28.62 8.11 43.66
N PHE A 55 27.86 7.04 43.62
CA PHE A 55 26.78 6.48 44.49
C PHE A 55 25.73 7.34 45.19
N GLY A 56 24.50 6.92 45.04
CA GLY A 56 23.38 7.20 45.93
C GLY A 56 22.13 6.43 45.57
N SER A 57 21.94 5.27 46.18
CA SER A 57 20.73 4.43 46.07
C SER A 57 19.57 5.06 46.86
N PHE A 58 18.41 5.18 46.24
CA PHE A 58 17.11 5.16 46.93
C PHE A 58 16.09 4.28 46.17
N ALA A 59 15.67 3.23 46.84
CA ALA A 59 14.59 2.38 46.39
C ALA A 59 13.24 3.01 46.77
N VAL A 60 12.31 3.11 45.83
CA VAL A 60 10.88 3.22 46.12
C VAL A 60 10.17 2.16 45.26
N GLN A 61 9.54 1.22 45.95
CA GLN A 61 8.67 0.18 45.41
C GLN A 61 7.36 0.81 44.95
N GLY A 62 6.94 0.44 43.72
CA GLY A 62 5.60 0.65 43.22
C GLY A 62 5.37 -0.35 42.08
N GLN A 63 4.88 -1.55 42.44
CA GLN A 63 4.54 -2.62 41.50
C GLN A 63 3.28 -2.27 40.72
N ALA A 64 3.41 -2.09 39.41
CA ALA A 64 2.35 -2.36 38.43
C ALA A 64 2.82 -3.51 37.55
N THR A 65 2.28 -4.70 37.81
CA THR A 65 2.58 -5.94 37.08
C THR A 65 2.04 -5.84 35.66
N ARG A 66 2.93 -5.68 34.67
CA ARG A 66 2.67 -6.01 33.28
C ARG A 66 2.99 -7.50 33.10
N PRO A 67 2.17 -8.29 32.38
CA PRO A 67 2.53 -9.67 32.06
C PRO A 67 3.76 -9.66 31.16
N LEU A 68 4.82 -10.31 31.64
CA LEU A 68 6.04 -10.60 30.88
C LEU A 68 5.69 -11.49 29.68
N LEU A 69 6.00 -11.02 28.48
CA LEU A 69 6.10 -11.87 27.31
C LEU A 69 7.17 -12.93 27.58
N GLN A 70 6.76 -14.20 27.62
CA GLN A 70 7.68 -15.31 27.77
C GLN A 70 8.62 -15.34 26.56
N ASP A 71 9.92 -15.44 26.82
CA ASP A 71 10.96 -15.62 25.82
C ASP A 71 10.66 -16.85 24.96
N ILE A 72 10.37 -16.62 23.70
CA ILE A 72 10.29 -17.68 22.69
C ILE A 72 11.73 -18.12 22.42
N LYS A 73 12.12 -19.28 22.94
CA LYS A 73 13.39 -19.93 22.59
C LYS A 73 13.39 -20.21 21.08
N ILE A 74 14.20 -19.44 20.36
CA ILE A 74 14.50 -19.73 18.95
C ILE A 74 15.33 -21.01 18.93
N TYR A 75 14.74 -22.10 18.48
CA TYR A 75 15.41 -23.37 18.26
C TYR A 75 16.33 -23.21 17.04
N LYS A 76 17.64 -23.11 17.26
CA LYS A 76 18.65 -23.31 16.21
C LYS A 76 18.77 -24.80 15.98
N PRO A 77 18.51 -25.33 14.78
CA PRO A 77 18.84 -26.73 14.50
C PRO A 77 20.35 -26.89 14.51
N GLU A 78 20.85 -27.85 15.26
CA GLU A 78 22.26 -28.29 15.23
C GLU A 78 22.60 -28.84 13.84
N PRO A 79 23.80 -28.56 13.32
CA PRO A 79 24.23 -29.12 12.05
C PRO A 79 24.42 -30.65 12.23
N GLN A 80 23.70 -31.41 11.44
CA GLN A 80 23.90 -32.86 11.33
C GLN A 80 25.31 -33.15 10.75
N PRO A 81 26.05 -34.14 11.28
CA PRO A 81 27.33 -34.50 10.73
C PRO A 81 27.15 -35.07 9.31
N SER A 82 27.90 -34.55 8.37
CA SER A 82 27.96 -35.03 6.99
C SER A 82 28.72 -36.37 6.98
N ASP A 83 27.98 -37.45 6.83
CA ASP A 83 28.58 -38.76 6.57
C ASP A 83 28.98 -38.81 5.09
N GLY A 84 30.30 -38.77 4.88
CA GLY A 84 30.90 -38.81 3.56
C GLY A 84 30.85 -40.20 2.97
N SER A 85 29.83 -40.52 2.22
CA SER A 85 29.80 -41.69 1.34
C SER A 85 29.60 -41.20 -0.11
N LEU A 86 30.72 -41.19 -0.86
CA LEU A 86 30.74 -40.98 -2.29
C LEU A 86 30.09 -42.18 -2.99
N VAL A 87 28.81 -42.09 -3.31
CA VAL A 87 28.15 -42.99 -4.26
C VAL A 87 28.45 -42.49 -5.68
N LYS A 88 29.24 -43.27 -6.44
CA LYS A 88 29.43 -43.06 -7.88
C LYS A 88 28.08 -43.14 -8.58
N PRO A 89 27.77 -42.19 -9.50
CA PRO A 89 26.59 -42.32 -10.33
C PRO A 89 26.79 -43.39 -11.41
N THR A 90 26.08 -44.48 -11.30
CA THR A 90 25.92 -45.46 -12.38
C THR A 90 24.70 -45.11 -13.20
N GLY A 91 24.90 -44.93 -14.50
CA GLY A 91 23.89 -45.10 -15.54
C GLY A 91 23.02 -43.89 -15.80
N ILE A 92 23.42 -43.07 -16.78
CA ILE A 92 22.52 -42.14 -17.47
C ILE A 92 21.48 -42.96 -18.22
N SER A 93 20.30 -43.06 -17.69
CA SER A 93 19.12 -43.47 -18.47
C SER A 93 18.67 -42.29 -19.32
N THR A 94 19.02 -42.31 -20.58
CA THR A 94 18.44 -41.43 -21.60
C THR A 94 17.01 -41.85 -21.87
N ALA A 95 16.09 -40.99 -21.49
CA ALA A 95 14.74 -40.73 -21.96
C ALA A 95 13.72 -40.54 -20.81
N ALA A 96 13.94 -39.49 -20.00
CA ALA A 96 12.78 -38.83 -19.40
C ALA A 96 12.26 -37.88 -20.50
N ALA A 97 11.15 -38.22 -21.12
CA ALA A 97 10.40 -37.27 -21.95
C ALA A 97 10.18 -36.03 -21.07
N THR A 98 10.88 -34.92 -21.39
CA THR A 98 10.71 -33.64 -20.71
C THR A 98 9.27 -33.22 -20.88
N GLN A 99 8.47 -33.35 -19.81
CA GLN A 99 7.12 -32.77 -19.77
C GLN A 99 7.24 -31.30 -20.19
N PRO A 100 6.38 -30.80 -21.10
CA PRO A 100 6.44 -29.40 -21.50
C PRO A 100 6.38 -28.51 -20.27
N VAL A 101 7.25 -27.50 -20.22
CA VAL A 101 7.43 -26.59 -19.06
C VAL A 101 6.11 -25.94 -18.60
N ASN A 102 5.13 -25.81 -19.49
CA ASN A 102 3.80 -25.25 -19.25
C ASN A 102 2.70 -26.18 -19.84
N ALA A 103 2.60 -27.40 -19.35
CA ALA A 103 1.52 -28.30 -19.79
C ALA A 103 0.16 -27.74 -19.33
N VAL A 104 -0.75 -27.54 -20.28
CA VAL A 104 -2.10 -27.01 -20.03
C VAL A 104 -3.11 -28.14 -19.98
N ARG A 105 -3.90 -28.18 -18.93
CA ARG A 105 -5.09 -29.04 -18.81
C ARG A 105 -6.35 -28.20 -19.00
N THR A 106 -7.12 -28.49 -20.02
CA THR A 106 -8.38 -27.83 -20.35
C THR A 106 -9.20 -28.67 -21.32
N THR A 107 -10.51 -28.47 -21.35
CA THR A 107 -11.42 -29.06 -22.37
C THR A 107 -11.55 -28.16 -23.60
N PHE A 108 -10.91 -27.01 -23.65
CA PHE A 108 -10.98 -26.05 -24.74
C PHE A 108 -9.70 -26.09 -25.58
N PRO A 109 -9.71 -26.70 -26.80
CA PRO A 109 -8.51 -26.86 -27.62
C PRO A 109 -7.77 -25.55 -27.88
N LEU A 110 -8.50 -24.47 -28.19
CA LEU A 110 -7.94 -23.18 -28.48
C LEU A 110 -7.08 -22.61 -27.31
N LEU A 111 -7.45 -22.92 -26.06
CA LEU A 111 -6.68 -22.53 -24.87
C LEU A 111 -5.46 -23.43 -24.65
N ALA A 112 -5.58 -24.73 -25.02
CA ALA A 112 -4.48 -25.69 -24.90
C ALA A 112 -3.36 -25.45 -25.92
N GLU A 113 -3.70 -24.95 -27.11
CA GLU A 113 -2.76 -24.73 -28.23
C GLU A 113 -1.95 -23.43 -28.08
N GLN A 114 -2.29 -22.56 -27.11
CA GLN A 114 -1.58 -21.30 -26.94
C GLN A 114 -0.13 -21.51 -26.47
N THR A 115 0.81 -20.85 -27.15
CA THR A 115 2.20 -20.80 -26.67
C THR A 115 2.31 -19.93 -25.43
N ILE A 116 2.62 -20.55 -24.29
CA ILE A 116 2.75 -19.87 -23.01
C ILE A 116 4.21 -19.40 -22.82
N PRO A 117 4.45 -18.10 -22.66
CA PRO A 117 5.82 -17.57 -22.55
C PRO A 117 6.43 -17.83 -21.17
N GLY A 118 7.73 -18.12 -21.14
CA GLY A 118 8.53 -18.29 -19.93
C GLY A 118 8.09 -19.49 -19.08
N TYR A 119 8.25 -19.40 -17.77
CA TYR A 119 7.68 -20.35 -16.81
C TYR A 119 6.44 -19.74 -16.18
N SER A 120 5.30 -20.40 -16.34
CA SER A 120 3.99 -19.81 -16.03
C SER A 120 3.08 -20.74 -15.26
N GLY A 121 2.30 -20.17 -14.35
CA GLY A 121 1.21 -20.82 -13.65
C GLY A 121 -0.12 -20.17 -14.05
N ILE A 122 -1.09 -20.98 -14.45
CA ILE A 122 -2.41 -20.53 -14.89
C ILE A 122 -3.47 -21.35 -14.18
N LEU A 123 -4.48 -20.67 -13.62
CA LEU A 123 -5.67 -21.31 -13.09
C LEU A 123 -6.87 -20.44 -13.41
N VAL A 124 -7.87 -21.03 -14.07
CA VAL A 124 -9.17 -20.41 -14.32
C VAL A 124 -10.26 -21.33 -13.79
N GLU A 125 -11.15 -20.79 -13.00
CA GLU A 125 -12.26 -21.52 -12.40
C GLU A 125 -13.60 -20.81 -12.59
N THR A 126 -14.65 -21.59 -12.68
CA THR A 126 -16.03 -21.11 -12.55
C THR A 126 -16.30 -20.67 -11.11
N MET A 127 -17.40 -19.94 -10.88
CA MET A 127 -17.72 -19.42 -9.54
C MET A 127 -18.02 -20.54 -8.53
N ASP A 128 -18.49 -21.68 -8.98
CA ASP A 128 -18.76 -22.89 -8.17
C ASP A 128 -17.53 -23.78 -7.96
N GLY A 129 -16.38 -23.46 -8.59
CA GLY A 129 -15.11 -24.16 -8.37
C GLY A 129 -14.72 -25.15 -9.47
N GLY A 130 -15.49 -25.21 -10.54
CA GLY A 130 -15.13 -26.03 -11.70
C GLY A 130 -13.87 -25.48 -12.40
N VAL A 131 -12.87 -26.35 -12.58
CA VAL A 131 -11.62 -25.97 -13.27
C VAL A 131 -11.85 -25.88 -14.77
N VAL A 132 -11.59 -24.71 -15.35
CA VAL A 132 -11.67 -24.43 -16.79
C VAL A 132 -10.32 -24.61 -17.45
N VAL A 133 -9.25 -24.07 -16.81
CA VAL A 133 -7.87 -24.17 -17.28
C VAL A 133 -6.96 -24.36 -16.09
N GLU A 134 -5.98 -25.23 -16.22
CA GLU A 134 -4.93 -25.41 -15.25
C GLU A 134 -3.58 -25.64 -15.93
N SER A 135 -2.55 -24.95 -15.43
CA SER A 135 -1.13 -25.18 -15.74
C SER A 135 -0.28 -24.78 -14.57
N ASN A 136 0.58 -25.69 -14.08
CA ASN A 136 1.48 -25.45 -12.94
C ASN A 136 0.79 -24.81 -11.71
N SER A 137 -0.48 -25.19 -11.43
CA SER A 137 -1.32 -24.52 -10.43
C SER A 137 -0.82 -24.65 -8.99
N SER A 138 -0.05 -25.69 -8.68
CA SER A 138 0.59 -25.94 -7.35
C SER A 138 2.04 -25.46 -7.27
N ALA A 139 2.65 -25.01 -8.38
CA ALA A 139 4.01 -24.52 -8.37
C ALA A 139 4.08 -23.11 -7.76
N LEU A 140 5.21 -22.81 -7.11
CA LEU A 140 5.44 -21.52 -6.48
C LEU A 140 5.98 -20.49 -7.48
N PHE A 141 5.32 -19.37 -7.56
CA PHE A 141 5.68 -18.21 -8.39
C PHE A 141 5.89 -16.98 -7.52
N ASN A 142 6.60 -15.99 -8.06
CA ASN A 142 6.58 -14.65 -7.51
C ASN A 142 5.33 -13.92 -8.03
N PRO A 143 4.37 -13.61 -7.17
CA PRO A 143 3.12 -12.96 -7.59
C PRO A 143 3.30 -11.45 -7.80
N ALA A 144 4.48 -10.89 -7.50
CA ALA A 144 4.72 -9.46 -7.49
C ALA A 144 3.59 -8.71 -6.74
N SER A 145 3.13 -7.59 -7.26
CA SER A 145 2.06 -6.80 -6.61
C SER A 145 0.69 -7.47 -6.50
N ASN A 146 0.51 -8.73 -6.94
CA ASN A 146 -0.67 -9.50 -6.56
C ASN A 146 -0.70 -9.85 -5.06
N VAL A 147 0.44 -9.78 -4.34
CA VAL A 147 0.49 -9.80 -2.87
C VAL A 147 -0.47 -8.79 -2.25
N LYS A 148 -0.69 -7.64 -2.90
CA LYS A 148 -1.62 -6.62 -2.41
C LYS A 148 -3.08 -7.10 -2.28
N ILE A 149 -3.45 -8.19 -2.96
CA ILE A 149 -4.75 -8.85 -2.76
C ILE A 149 -4.81 -9.45 -1.35
N ALA A 150 -3.72 -10.09 -0.91
CA ALA A 150 -3.60 -10.65 0.45
C ALA A 150 -3.63 -9.54 1.51
N THR A 151 -2.88 -8.48 1.28
CA THR A 151 -2.87 -7.30 2.17
C THR A 151 -4.27 -6.69 2.27
N ALA A 152 -4.95 -6.49 1.14
CA ALA A 152 -6.32 -5.94 1.13
C ALA A 152 -7.31 -6.86 1.85
N TYR A 153 -7.21 -8.18 1.65
CA TYR A 153 -8.04 -9.16 2.36
C TYR A 153 -7.82 -9.09 3.87
N ALA A 154 -6.56 -9.11 4.31
CA ALA A 154 -6.22 -9.09 5.73
C ALA A 154 -6.63 -7.76 6.40
N VAL A 155 -6.48 -6.63 5.72
CA VAL A 155 -6.93 -5.31 6.17
C VAL A 155 -8.45 -5.24 6.30
N LEU A 156 -9.20 -5.75 5.31
CA LEU A 156 -10.66 -5.81 5.37
C LEU A 156 -11.16 -6.70 6.51
N LYS A 157 -10.50 -7.83 6.75
CA LYS A 157 -10.81 -8.74 7.87
C LYS A 157 -10.60 -8.07 9.21
N THR A 158 -9.57 -7.24 9.34
CA THR A 158 -9.18 -6.61 10.61
C THR A 158 -9.99 -5.35 10.91
N PHE A 159 -10.14 -4.46 9.92
CA PHE A 159 -10.72 -3.13 10.13
C PHE A 159 -12.12 -2.96 9.55
N GLY A 160 -12.47 -3.76 8.55
CA GLY A 160 -13.71 -3.56 7.78
C GLY A 160 -13.62 -2.42 6.76
N PRO A 161 -14.57 -2.36 5.80
CA PRO A 161 -14.51 -1.40 4.69
C PRO A 161 -14.84 0.04 5.07
N ASP A 162 -15.54 0.26 6.17
CA ASP A 162 -15.98 1.58 6.61
C ASP A 162 -15.06 2.24 7.64
N PHE A 163 -13.99 1.56 8.05
CA PHE A 163 -12.98 2.10 8.95
C PHE A 163 -12.37 3.38 8.38
N ARG A 164 -12.07 4.33 9.26
CA ARG A 164 -11.38 5.58 8.97
C ARG A 164 -10.22 5.78 9.93
N PHE A 165 -9.08 6.20 9.45
CA PHE A 165 -7.97 6.60 10.30
C PHE A 165 -8.28 7.94 10.94
N ALA A 166 -8.10 8.04 12.25
CA ALA A 166 -8.18 9.29 12.97
C ALA A 166 -6.80 9.93 13.09
N THR A 167 -6.70 11.20 12.73
CA THR A 167 -5.56 12.08 13.04
C THR A 167 -6.06 13.10 14.04
N ASN A 168 -5.66 12.95 15.29
CA ASN A 168 -6.12 13.76 16.41
C ASN A 168 -5.28 15.03 16.54
N VAL A 169 -5.93 16.15 16.81
CA VAL A 169 -5.34 17.46 17.00
C VAL A 169 -5.54 17.90 18.44
N TYR A 170 -4.43 18.03 19.19
CA TYR A 170 -4.44 18.41 20.59
C TYR A 170 -3.66 19.70 20.84
N THR A 171 -3.79 20.25 22.04
CA THR A 171 -2.96 21.33 22.55
C THR A 171 -2.72 21.20 24.04
N ASN A 172 -1.58 21.73 24.52
CA ASN A 172 -1.30 21.99 25.94
C ASN A 172 -1.58 23.46 26.33
N GLY A 173 -2.00 24.28 25.34
CA GLY A 173 -2.11 25.72 25.53
C GLY A 173 -3.54 26.22 25.73
N THR A 174 -3.65 27.53 25.88
CA THR A 174 -4.90 28.27 26.00
C THR A 174 -5.15 29.13 24.75
N ILE A 175 -6.43 29.26 24.37
CA ILE A 175 -6.83 30.05 23.19
C ILE A 175 -7.24 31.44 23.64
N ASP A 176 -6.48 32.45 23.26
CA ASP A 176 -6.91 33.83 23.33
C ASP A 176 -7.82 34.16 22.13
N ARG A 177 -9.10 34.24 22.37
CA ARG A 177 -10.10 34.53 21.34
C ARG A 177 -10.05 35.96 20.82
N THR A 178 -9.47 36.88 21.58
CA THR A 178 -9.36 38.30 21.16
C THR A 178 -8.34 38.47 20.05
N THR A 179 -7.18 37.83 20.20
CA THR A 179 -6.10 37.87 19.23
C THR A 179 -6.15 36.74 18.20
N GLY A 180 -6.90 35.69 18.49
CA GLY A 180 -6.93 34.47 17.71
C GLY A 180 -5.65 33.63 17.86
N THR A 181 -5.03 33.70 19.04
CA THR A 181 -3.73 33.09 19.31
C THR A 181 -3.88 31.88 20.23
N LEU A 182 -3.31 30.74 19.83
CA LEU A 182 -3.07 29.60 20.72
C LEU A 182 -1.72 29.83 21.42
N ASN A 183 -1.77 30.07 22.72
CA ASN A 183 -0.59 30.20 23.56
C ASN A 183 -0.17 28.83 24.08
N GLY A 184 0.68 28.13 23.31
CA GLY A 184 1.14 26.78 23.56
C GLY A 184 1.45 26.03 22.27
N ASP A 185 1.68 24.72 22.36
CA ASP A 185 2.02 23.86 21.26
C ASP A 185 0.77 23.19 20.63
N LEU A 186 0.88 22.84 19.35
CA LEU A 186 -0.08 22.00 18.63
C LEU A 186 0.47 20.60 18.47
N TYR A 187 -0.24 19.59 18.94
CA TYR A 187 0.13 18.18 18.85
C TYR A 187 -0.74 17.44 17.85
N ILE A 188 -0.12 16.66 16.96
CA ILE A 188 -0.79 15.87 15.92
C ILE A 188 -0.42 14.40 16.10
N SER A 189 -1.42 13.56 16.31
CA SER A 189 -1.25 12.12 16.49
C SER A 189 -2.14 11.34 15.53
N GLY A 190 -1.54 10.47 14.74
CA GLY A 190 -2.28 9.61 13.84
C GLY A 190 -1.37 8.69 13.04
N LYS A 191 -1.97 7.61 12.52
CA LYS A 191 -1.31 6.62 11.66
C LYS A 191 -1.95 6.59 10.26
N ASP A 192 -2.59 7.69 9.85
CA ASP A 192 -3.26 7.79 8.55
C ASP A 192 -2.22 7.75 7.40
N PRO A 193 -2.13 6.65 6.61
CA PRO A 193 -1.12 6.53 5.57
C PRO A 193 -1.42 7.39 4.32
N VAL A 194 -2.63 7.96 4.25
CA VAL A 194 -3.07 8.82 3.12
C VAL A 194 -3.17 10.30 3.51
N PHE A 195 -2.65 10.68 4.67
CA PHE A 195 -2.63 12.08 5.10
C PHE A 195 -1.74 12.92 4.17
N ASN A 196 -2.30 13.96 3.56
CA ASN A 196 -1.66 14.78 2.54
C ASN A 196 -1.82 16.28 2.81
N TYR A 197 -1.35 17.12 1.87
CA TYR A 197 -1.42 18.58 1.93
C TYR A 197 -2.84 19.10 2.17
N GLU A 198 -3.82 18.59 1.44
CA GLU A 198 -5.23 18.98 1.55
C GLU A 198 -5.78 18.73 2.96
N HIS A 199 -5.36 17.66 3.63
CA HIS A 199 -5.78 17.33 4.98
C HIS A 199 -5.15 18.27 6.02
N ALA A 200 -3.89 18.66 5.84
CA ALA A 200 -3.24 19.68 6.66
C ALA A 200 -3.93 21.04 6.50
N ILE A 201 -4.33 21.42 5.29
CA ILE A 201 -5.08 22.66 5.05
C ILE A 201 -6.50 22.57 5.63
N LEU A 202 -7.12 21.40 5.60
CA LEU A 202 -8.41 21.16 6.26
C LEU A 202 -8.27 21.32 7.79
N ILE A 203 -7.16 20.87 8.39
CA ILE A 203 -6.84 21.15 9.81
C ILE A 203 -6.68 22.66 10.04
N ALA A 204 -5.95 23.38 9.18
CA ALA A 204 -5.85 24.84 9.29
C ALA A 204 -7.23 25.54 9.20
N ASN A 205 -8.09 25.08 8.30
CA ASN A 205 -9.46 25.58 8.19
C ASN A 205 -10.26 25.36 9.49
N GLU A 206 -10.12 24.18 10.11
CA GLU A 206 -10.83 23.89 11.35
C GLU A 206 -10.28 24.68 12.54
N LEU A 207 -8.96 24.87 12.61
CA LEU A 207 -8.34 25.77 13.58
C LEU A 207 -8.84 27.21 13.45
N ASN A 208 -8.95 27.74 12.20
CA ASN A 208 -9.51 29.06 11.93
C ASN A 208 -10.99 29.16 12.37
N ARG A 209 -11.81 28.11 12.15
CA ARG A 209 -13.21 28.08 12.61
C ARG A 209 -13.32 28.13 14.14
N ARG A 210 -12.31 27.63 14.86
CA ARG A 210 -12.19 27.70 16.32
C ARG A 210 -11.60 29.00 16.84
N GLY A 211 -11.32 29.93 15.92
CA GLY A 211 -10.72 31.24 16.23
C GLY A 211 -9.21 31.22 16.36
N ILE A 212 -8.53 30.11 16.00
CA ILE A 212 -7.07 30.01 16.06
C ILE A 212 -6.47 30.40 14.71
N ARG A 213 -5.69 31.49 14.68
CA ARG A 213 -5.00 32.02 13.50
C ARG A 213 -3.48 31.99 13.65
N SER A 214 -3.01 31.92 14.89
CA SER A 214 -1.58 31.82 15.20
C SER A 214 -1.34 30.86 16.37
N ILE A 215 -0.16 30.26 16.41
CA ILE A 215 0.35 29.37 17.45
C ILE A 215 1.68 29.93 17.91
N THR A 216 1.85 30.19 19.20
CA THR A 216 3.12 30.71 19.74
C THR A 216 4.18 29.63 19.88
N GLY A 217 3.78 28.40 20.14
CA GLY A 217 4.63 27.24 20.36
C GLY A 217 4.93 26.46 19.07
N ASN A 218 5.22 25.19 19.25
CA ASN A 218 5.67 24.25 18.23
C ASN A 218 4.52 23.44 17.60
N VAL A 219 4.80 22.83 16.45
CA VAL A 219 4.00 21.72 15.89
C VAL A 219 4.71 20.41 16.22
N VAL A 220 4.08 19.59 17.04
CA VAL A 220 4.62 18.30 17.50
C VAL A 220 3.84 17.17 16.87
N VAL A 221 4.51 16.22 16.23
CA VAL A 221 3.86 15.03 15.67
C VAL A 221 4.36 13.76 16.34
N THR A 222 3.56 12.67 16.30
CA THR A 222 3.98 11.36 16.81
C THR A 222 4.93 10.64 15.85
N PHE A 223 5.64 9.62 16.35
CA PHE A 223 6.63 8.83 15.58
C PHE A 223 6.03 8.13 14.36
N ASP A 224 4.74 7.76 14.41
CA ASP A 224 4.04 7.07 13.32
C ASP A 224 3.34 8.02 12.33
N PHE A 225 3.38 9.32 12.59
CA PHE A 225 2.75 10.30 11.72
C PHE A 225 3.49 10.39 10.38
N VAL A 226 2.73 10.27 9.30
CA VAL A 226 3.23 10.41 7.93
C VAL A 226 2.39 11.42 7.17
N MET A 227 3.03 12.15 6.26
CA MET A 227 2.37 13.10 5.37
C MET A 227 3.00 13.02 3.98
N ASN A 228 2.16 13.04 2.95
CA ASN A 228 2.57 13.05 1.55
C ASN A 228 3.49 11.86 1.18
N LEU A 229 3.11 10.66 1.64
CA LEU A 229 3.83 9.40 1.43
C LEU A 229 5.30 9.42 1.90
N SER A 230 5.61 10.23 2.91
CA SER A 230 6.95 10.31 3.48
C SER A 230 7.25 9.12 4.39
N GLY A 231 8.44 8.52 4.24
CA GLY A 231 8.96 7.51 5.18
C GLY A 231 9.53 8.11 6.49
N SER A 232 9.61 9.45 6.61
CA SER A 232 10.20 10.14 7.76
C SER A 232 9.16 10.98 8.49
N SER A 233 8.98 10.74 9.79
CA SER A 233 8.07 11.52 10.63
C SER A 233 8.54 12.96 10.81
N GLN A 234 9.88 13.22 10.90
CA GLN A 234 10.40 14.58 10.96
C GLN A 234 10.10 15.37 9.67
N ARG A 235 10.34 14.76 8.50
CA ARG A 235 9.97 15.39 7.23
C ARG A 235 8.46 15.64 7.12
N SER A 236 7.64 14.74 7.65
CA SER A 236 6.20 14.92 7.72
C SER A 236 5.78 16.07 8.62
N ALA A 237 6.47 16.25 9.77
CA ALA A 237 6.28 17.39 10.67
C ALA A 237 6.62 18.73 10.00
N ASP A 238 7.76 18.79 9.29
CA ASP A 238 8.20 19.99 8.57
C ASP A 238 7.24 20.36 7.42
N LEU A 239 6.74 19.33 6.69
CA LEU A 239 5.71 19.51 5.66
C LEU A 239 4.39 19.99 6.25
N LEU A 240 3.98 19.45 7.40
CA LEU A 240 2.77 19.88 8.10
C LEU A 240 2.88 21.35 8.49
N LEU A 241 3.94 21.73 9.20
CA LEU A 241 4.19 23.12 9.63
C LEU A 241 4.16 24.09 8.45
N SER A 242 4.89 23.78 7.37
CA SER A 242 4.91 24.63 6.16
C SER A 242 3.57 24.68 5.43
N THR A 243 2.75 23.64 5.54
CA THR A 243 1.44 23.58 4.87
C THR A 243 0.35 24.33 5.65
N LEU A 244 0.42 24.34 6.99
CA LEU A 244 -0.51 25.11 7.84
C LEU A 244 -0.41 26.60 7.57
N ASP A 245 0.79 27.13 7.35
CA ASP A 245 1.07 28.54 7.13
C ASP A 245 1.04 28.88 5.63
N LEU A 246 0.10 29.73 5.22
CA LEU A 246 -0.04 30.16 3.83
C LEU A 246 1.23 30.82 3.26
N SER A 247 1.99 31.55 4.08
CA SER A 247 3.20 32.24 3.65
C SER A 247 4.36 31.26 3.32
N ARG A 248 4.32 30.05 3.87
CA ARG A 248 5.30 28.98 3.67
C ARG A 248 4.82 27.87 2.75
N ARG A 249 3.55 27.94 2.35
CA ARG A 249 2.86 26.85 1.61
C ARG A 249 3.41 26.69 0.20
N SER A 250 3.75 25.47 -0.17
CA SER A 250 4.23 25.16 -1.52
C SER A 250 3.14 25.29 -2.57
N PRO A 251 3.49 25.56 -3.85
CA PRO A 251 2.52 25.56 -4.95
C PRO A 251 1.83 24.19 -5.14
N ALA A 252 2.52 23.09 -4.78
CA ALA A 252 1.94 21.74 -4.82
C ALA A 252 0.82 21.60 -3.78
N ALA A 253 1.02 22.08 -2.55
CA ALA A 253 0.00 22.05 -1.50
C ALA A 253 -1.20 22.96 -1.86
N ALA A 254 -0.96 24.11 -2.46
CA ALA A 254 -2.04 24.99 -2.91
C ALA A 254 -2.90 24.33 -4.00
N ARG A 255 -2.28 23.64 -4.97
CA ARG A 255 -3.01 22.87 -6.00
C ARG A 255 -3.79 21.71 -5.38
N ALA A 256 -3.17 20.91 -4.49
CA ALA A 256 -3.84 19.79 -3.82
C ALA A 256 -5.10 20.24 -3.08
N TRP A 257 -5.06 21.44 -2.46
CA TRP A 257 -6.24 22.02 -1.81
C TRP A 257 -7.37 22.36 -2.80
N VAL A 258 -7.06 22.99 -3.93
CA VAL A 258 -8.05 23.31 -4.95
C VAL A 258 -8.67 22.04 -5.54
N ASP A 259 -7.84 21.04 -5.84
CA ASP A 259 -8.29 19.74 -6.35
C ASP A 259 -9.19 19.01 -5.32
N TYR A 260 -8.83 19.06 -4.04
CA TYR A 260 -9.65 18.52 -2.97
C TYR A 260 -11.01 19.21 -2.84
N LEU A 261 -11.06 20.55 -2.91
CA LEU A 261 -12.31 21.29 -2.85
C LEU A 261 -13.24 20.94 -4.02
N ASN A 262 -12.67 20.82 -5.23
CA ASN A 262 -13.43 20.41 -6.43
C ASN A 262 -13.97 18.98 -6.27
N ASN A 263 -13.14 18.03 -5.88
CA ASN A 263 -13.47 16.62 -5.78
C ASN A 263 -14.43 16.31 -4.62
N SER A 264 -14.34 17.06 -3.51
CA SER A 264 -15.24 16.92 -2.36
C SER A 264 -16.57 17.67 -2.51
N GLY A 265 -16.75 18.45 -3.58
CA GLY A 265 -17.92 19.32 -3.77
C GLY A 265 -17.98 20.51 -2.81
N ARG A 266 -16.85 20.90 -2.20
CA ARG A 266 -16.76 22.00 -1.24
C ARG A 266 -16.27 23.32 -1.83
N MET A 267 -16.12 23.39 -3.14
CA MET A 267 -15.73 24.62 -3.83
C MET A 267 -16.76 25.73 -3.54
N GLY A 268 -16.28 26.90 -3.09
CA GLY A 268 -17.13 28.03 -2.72
C GLY A 268 -17.80 27.94 -1.33
N THR A 269 -17.73 26.78 -0.63
CA THR A 269 -18.29 26.64 0.72
C THR A 269 -17.28 26.96 1.82
N ILE A 270 -15.98 26.88 1.53
CA ILE A 270 -14.91 27.26 2.44
C ILE A 270 -14.39 28.62 2.00
N PRO A 271 -14.54 29.65 2.87
CA PRO A 271 -14.05 30.99 2.54
C PRO A 271 -12.52 30.99 2.55
N SER A 272 -11.92 31.68 1.59
CA SER A 272 -10.50 32.06 1.49
C SER A 272 -9.49 30.94 1.79
N LEU A 273 -8.22 31.25 1.69
CA LEU A 273 -7.12 30.30 1.91
C LEU A 273 -6.91 30.10 3.43
N PRO A 274 -7.29 28.94 4.01
CA PRO A 274 -7.07 28.67 5.43
C PRO A 274 -5.59 28.77 5.79
N SER A 275 -5.26 29.46 6.90
CA SER A 275 -3.89 29.65 7.34
C SER A 275 -3.79 29.75 8.85
N VAL A 276 -2.74 29.11 9.40
CA VAL A 276 -2.35 29.25 10.80
C VAL A 276 -0.84 29.49 10.83
N SER A 277 -0.40 30.66 11.29
CA SER A 277 1.01 30.96 11.47
C SER A 277 1.55 30.22 12.70
N VAL A 278 2.80 29.73 12.63
CA VAL A 278 3.46 29.01 13.73
C VAL A 278 4.75 29.71 14.10
N GLY A 279 4.86 30.16 15.35
CA GLY A 279 6.05 30.86 15.86
C GLY A 279 7.22 29.93 16.19
N GLY A 280 6.94 28.69 16.54
CA GLY A 280 7.91 27.65 16.86
C GLY A 280 8.36 26.82 15.67
N THR A 281 8.87 25.63 15.97
CA THR A 281 9.42 24.64 15.03
C THR A 281 8.57 23.38 14.95
N ALA A 282 8.90 22.48 14.00
CA ALA A 282 8.31 21.15 13.92
C ALA A 282 9.22 20.13 14.62
N SER A 283 8.61 19.21 15.39
CA SER A 283 9.36 18.14 16.07
C SER A 283 8.55 16.84 16.16
N VAL A 284 9.26 15.74 16.41
CA VAL A 284 8.67 14.41 16.60
C VAL A 284 8.86 14.02 18.07
N GLN A 285 7.77 13.82 18.79
CA GLN A 285 7.81 13.47 20.23
C GLN A 285 6.63 12.54 20.58
N PRO A 286 6.71 11.78 21.68
CA PRO A 286 5.53 11.12 22.23
C PRO A 286 4.51 12.17 22.70
N ILE A 287 3.24 11.77 22.72
CA ILE A 287 2.15 12.62 23.21
C ILE A 287 2.13 12.62 24.74
N PRO A 288 2.15 13.79 25.41
CA PRO A 288 1.83 13.91 26.83
C PRO A 288 0.40 13.45 27.15
N SER A 289 0.15 13.07 28.40
CA SER A 289 -1.16 12.55 28.84
C SER A 289 -2.20 13.62 29.13
N ASP A 290 -1.77 14.88 29.31
CA ASP A 290 -2.57 15.99 29.83
C ASP A 290 -3.01 17.00 28.77
N LEU A 291 -3.08 16.56 27.50
CA LEU A 291 -3.45 17.41 26.37
C LEU A 291 -4.97 17.53 26.21
N THR A 292 -5.41 18.69 25.76
CA THR A 292 -6.80 18.91 25.35
C THR A 292 -7.00 18.54 23.89
N LEU A 293 -7.90 17.58 23.61
CA LEU A 293 -8.30 17.23 22.25
C LEU A 293 -9.19 18.34 21.67
N LEU A 294 -8.72 18.98 20.59
CA LEU A 294 -9.49 20.00 19.89
C LEU A 294 -10.51 19.37 18.93
N PHE A 295 -10.06 18.48 18.08
CA PHE A 295 -10.85 17.73 17.10
C PHE A 295 -10.01 16.61 16.48
N SER A 296 -10.66 15.77 15.66
CA SER A 296 -9.99 14.74 14.87
C SER A 296 -10.30 14.93 13.39
N HIS A 297 -9.28 14.78 12.54
CA HIS A 297 -9.46 14.54 11.12
C HIS A 297 -9.63 13.04 10.89
N GLU A 298 -10.68 12.64 10.19
CA GLU A 298 -10.91 11.25 9.78
C GLU A 298 -10.66 11.10 8.27
N SER A 299 -9.83 10.11 7.89
CA SER A 299 -9.49 9.80 6.50
C SER A 299 -10.70 9.45 5.63
N ALA A 300 -10.51 9.22 4.36
CA ALA A 300 -11.44 8.44 3.53
C ALA A 300 -11.67 7.05 4.15
N LYS A 301 -12.77 6.38 3.77
CA LYS A 301 -13.05 5.02 4.22
C LYS A 301 -12.01 4.03 3.72
N MET A 302 -11.77 2.95 4.46
CA MET A 302 -10.81 1.90 4.10
C MET A 302 -11.04 1.36 2.68
N ARG A 303 -12.29 1.16 2.26
CA ARG A 303 -12.61 0.70 0.90
C ARG A 303 -12.05 1.63 -0.19
N GLU A 304 -12.07 2.95 0.03
CA GLU A 304 -11.56 3.94 -0.92
C GLU A 304 -10.02 3.95 -0.93
N ILE A 305 -9.42 3.80 0.25
CA ILE A 305 -7.95 3.67 0.40
C ILE A 305 -7.46 2.40 -0.30
N LEU A 306 -8.16 1.27 -0.12
CA LEU A 306 -7.84 0.02 -0.81
C LEU A 306 -8.02 0.14 -2.33
N LYS A 307 -9.09 0.80 -2.79
CA LYS A 307 -9.31 1.05 -4.22
C LYS A 307 -8.13 1.82 -4.82
N ALA A 308 -7.72 2.93 -4.20
CA ALA A 308 -6.56 3.71 -4.64
C ALA A 308 -5.26 2.89 -4.59
N THR A 309 -5.04 2.12 -3.51
CA THR A 309 -3.87 1.26 -3.34
C THR A 309 -3.76 0.21 -4.45
N LEU A 310 -4.85 -0.45 -4.80
CA LEU A 310 -4.87 -1.52 -5.79
C LEU A 310 -4.87 -1.00 -7.23
N CYS A 311 -5.56 0.10 -7.53
CA CYS A 311 -5.58 0.73 -8.85
C CYS A 311 -4.19 1.22 -9.26
N TYR A 312 -3.53 2.00 -8.40
CA TYR A 312 -2.18 2.50 -8.66
C TYR A 312 -1.07 1.52 -8.28
N SER A 313 -1.42 0.39 -7.66
CA SER A 313 -0.44 -0.58 -7.15
C SER A 313 0.58 0.07 -6.19
N ASN A 314 0.11 0.96 -5.31
CA ASN A 314 0.96 1.77 -4.46
C ASN A 314 1.65 0.93 -3.38
N ASN A 315 2.99 0.86 -3.43
CA ASN A 315 3.79 0.06 -2.51
C ASN A 315 3.81 0.65 -1.11
N PHE A 316 3.95 1.96 -0.98
CA PHE A 316 3.98 2.64 0.32
C PHE A 316 2.70 2.38 1.12
N LEU A 317 1.54 2.56 0.50
CA LEU A 317 0.25 2.31 1.16
C LEU A 317 0.10 0.84 1.55
N ALA A 318 0.49 -0.09 0.66
CA ALA A 318 0.41 -1.52 0.96
C ALA A 318 1.29 -1.93 2.15
N GLU A 319 2.55 -1.44 2.21
CA GLU A 319 3.44 -1.70 3.34
C GLU A 319 2.88 -1.10 4.64
N ARG A 320 2.47 0.17 4.63
CA ARG A 320 1.90 0.82 5.83
C ARG A 320 0.64 0.14 6.34
N LEU A 321 -0.27 -0.28 5.45
CA LEU A 321 -1.46 -1.02 5.83
C LEU A 321 -1.10 -2.41 6.38
N GLY A 322 -0.13 -3.07 5.78
CA GLY A 322 0.38 -4.35 6.24
C GLY A 322 1.07 -4.26 7.61
N ASP A 323 1.91 -3.25 7.84
CA ASP A 323 2.60 -3.02 9.11
C ASP A 323 1.62 -2.90 10.28
N MET A 324 0.46 -2.29 10.06
CA MET A 324 -0.58 -2.14 11.10
C MET A 324 -1.19 -3.46 11.58
N ILE A 325 -1.03 -4.52 10.80
CA ILE A 325 -1.55 -5.86 11.10
C ILE A 325 -0.46 -6.91 11.27
N GLY A 326 0.78 -6.48 11.53
CA GLY A 326 1.92 -7.34 11.83
C GLY A 326 2.81 -7.67 10.62
N GLY A 327 2.76 -6.84 9.58
CA GLY A 327 3.60 -6.97 8.39
C GLY A 327 3.32 -8.23 7.57
N PRO A 328 4.31 -8.73 6.82
CA PRO A 328 4.15 -9.92 5.98
C PRO A 328 3.69 -11.16 6.77
N PHE A 329 4.21 -11.33 7.99
CA PHE A 329 3.82 -12.43 8.87
C PHE A 329 2.35 -12.34 9.28
N GLY A 330 1.89 -11.16 9.72
CA GLY A 330 0.49 -10.94 10.10
C GLY A 330 -0.47 -11.16 8.94
N VAL A 331 -0.12 -10.65 7.75
CA VAL A 331 -0.91 -10.88 6.52
C VAL A 331 -0.98 -12.36 6.16
N SER A 332 0.17 -13.08 6.14
CA SER A 332 0.21 -14.51 5.85
C SER A 332 -0.66 -15.29 6.82
N ARG A 333 -0.52 -15.02 8.12
CA ARG A 333 -1.30 -15.71 9.16
C ARG A 333 -2.80 -15.53 9.01
N ILE A 334 -3.25 -14.32 8.67
CA ILE A 334 -4.67 -14.05 8.43
C ILE A 334 -5.17 -14.81 7.20
N VAL A 335 -4.39 -14.85 6.11
CA VAL A 335 -4.71 -15.57 4.88
C VAL A 335 -4.79 -17.08 5.13
N GLU A 336 -3.78 -17.67 5.74
CA GLU A 336 -3.72 -19.09 6.06
C GLU A 336 -4.95 -19.54 6.86
N LEU A 337 -5.25 -18.83 7.96
CA LEU A 337 -6.33 -19.18 8.86
C LEU A 337 -7.74 -18.98 8.27
N ASN A 338 -7.93 -17.96 7.43
CA ASN A 338 -9.27 -17.55 7.00
C ASN A 338 -9.59 -17.88 5.53
N ALA A 339 -8.55 -18.10 4.70
CA ALA A 339 -8.74 -18.47 3.30
C ALA A 339 -8.39 -19.95 3.01
N ASN A 340 -8.06 -20.72 4.05
CA ASN A 340 -7.64 -22.13 3.96
C ASN A 340 -6.49 -22.33 2.95
N VAL A 341 -5.50 -21.46 3.04
CA VAL A 341 -4.30 -21.48 2.21
C VAL A 341 -3.18 -22.19 2.99
N PRO A 342 -2.56 -23.26 2.45
CA PRO A 342 -1.43 -23.90 3.10
C PRO A 342 -0.20 -22.98 3.14
N ASP A 343 0.54 -22.99 4.25
CA ASP A 343 1.80 -22.27 4.42
C ASP A 343 2.85 -22.65 3.37
N SER A 344 2.88 -23.92 2.96
CA SER A 344 3.76 -24.43 1.91
C SER A 344 3.49 -23.82 0.52
N GLU A 345 2.32 -23.22 0.30
CA GLU A 345 1.92 -22.60 -0.96
C GLU A 345 1.91 -21.06 -0.90
N PHE A 346 2.23 -20.46 0.27
CA PHE A 346 2.09 -19.03 0.49
C PHE A 346 3.15 -18.46 1.43
N SER A 347 4.13 -17.75 0.88
CA SER A 347 5.21 -17.12 1.64
C SER A 347 5.42 -15.68 1.18
N LEU A 348 5.31 -14.74 2.10
CA LEU A 348 5.46 -13.31 1.84
C LEU A 348 6.72 -12.74 2.49
N ALA A 349 7.53 -12.03 1.70
CA ALA A 349 8.63 -11.21 2.18
C ALA A 349 8.20 -9.76 2.45
N THR A 350 7.18 -9.27 1.72
CA THR A 350 6.65 -7.90 1.85
C THR A 350 5.13 -7.92 1.67
N THR A 351 4.47 -6.88 2.11
CA THR A 351 3.02 -6.71 1.94
C THR A 351 2.65 -5.98 0.65
N SER A 352 3.64 -5.41 -0.05
CA SER A 352 3.48 -4.79 -1.37
C SER A 352 3.74 -5.72 -2.54
N GLY A 353 4.47 -6.81 -2.31
CA GLY A 353 4.91 -7.75 -3.34
C GLY A 353 6.24 -7.39 -3.98
N LEU A 354 7.00 -6.44 -3.40
CA LEU A 354 8.40 -6.24 -3.75
C LEU A 354 9.25 -7.42 -3.25
N GLY A 355 10.40 -7.65 -3.89
CA GLY A 355 11.32 -8.71 -3.51
C GLY A 355 10.82 -10.12 -3.84
N ILE A 356 11.23 -11.10 -3.03
CA ILE A 356 11.02 -12.52 -3.30
C ILE A 356 9.85 -13.05 -2.46
N ASN A 357 8.67 -13.08 -3.04
CA ASN A 357 7.48 -13.72 -2.50
C ASN A 357 7.23 -15.03 -3.25
N ARG A 358 6.56 -15.99 -2.64
CA ARG A 358 6.26 -17.29 -3.26
C ARG A 358 4.81 -17.68 -2.97
N VAL A 359 4.01 -17.74 -4.03
CA VAL A 359 2.57 -18.07 -3.96
C VAL A 359 2.21 -18.98 -5.13
N SER A 360 1.46 -20.03 -4.88
CA SER A 360 0.92 -20.87 -5.95
C SER A 360 -0.34 -20.25 -6.58
N PRO A 361 -0.68 -20.54 -7.85
CA PRO A 361 -1.97 -20.20 -8.41
C PRO A 361 -3.15 -20.72 -7.60
N ASN A 362 -3.04 -21.94 -7.03
CA ASN A 362 -4.05 -22.51 -6.13
C ASN A 362 -4.26 -21.65 -4.88
N ALA A 363 -3.17 -21.24 -4.23
CA ALA A 363 -3.22 -20.38 -3.04
C ALA A 363 -3.88 -19.03 -3.37
N MET A 364 -3.50 -18.40 -4.49
CA MET A 364 -4.10 -17.15 -4.94
C MET A 364 -5.59 -17.31 -5.29
N MET A 365 -5.99 -18.41 -5.89
CA MET A 365 -7.40 -18.71 -6.20
C MET A 365 -8.22 -18.86 -4.91
N ARG A 366 -7.72 -19.60 -3.92
CA ARG A 366 -8.36 -19.70 -2.59
C ARG A 366 -8.52 -18.33 -1.94
N LEU A 367 -7.48 -17.51 -2.04
CA LEU A 367 -7.50 -16.13 -1.51
C LEU A 367 -8.55 -15.28 -2.26
N LEU A 368 -8.66 -15.34 -3.59
CA LEU A 368 -9.68 -14.63 -4.35
C LEU A 368 -11.09 -15.03 -3.90
N ARG A 369 -11.34 -16.31 -3.71
CA ARG A 369 -12.63 -16.81 -3.21
C ARG A 369 -12.93 -16.31 -1.80
N ALA A 370 -11.92 -16.31 -0.91
CA ALA A 370 -12.08 -15.80 0.44
C ALA A 370 -12.36 -14.29 0.44
N LEU A 371 -11.67 -13.53 -0.41
CA LEU A 371 -11.89 -12.10 -0.57
C LEU A 371 -13.28 -11.81 -1.13
N GLN A 372 -13.74 -12.56 -2.13
CA GLN A 372 -15.10 -12.45 -2.68
C GLN A 372 -16.16 -12.66 -1.58
N LYS A 373 -16.00 -13.74 -0.79
CA LYS A 373 -16.88 -14.03 0.33
C LYS A 373 -16.87 -12.91 1.38
N GLU A 374 -15.70 -12.37 1.70
CA GLU A 374 -15.57 -11.27 2.66
C GLU A 374 -16.23 -9.98 2.16
N LEU A 375 -15.99 -9.60 0.89
CA LEU A 375 -16.65 -8.45 0.26
C LEU A 375 -18.17 -8.60 0.26
N GLY A 376 -18.69 -9.82 -0.06
CA GLY A 376 -20.13 -10.11 -0.06
C GLY A 376 -20.81 -9.86 1.29
N ARG A 377 -20.10 -10.03 2.43
CA ARG A 377 -20.62 -9.71 3.77
C ARG A 377 -20.99 -8.23 3.91
N TYR A 378 -20.33 -7.36 3.15
CA TYR A 378 -20.54 -5.92 3.13
C TYR A 378 -21.34 -5.45 1.90
N ARG A 379 -21.93 -6.39 1.14
CA ARG A 379 -22.60 -6.10 -0.14
C ARG A 379 -21.69 -5.41 -1.15
N MET A 380 -20.42 -5.77 -1.13
CA MET A 380 -19.38 -5.31 -2.03
C MET A 380 -18.92 -6.43 -2.97
N ASN A 381 -18.25 -6.06 -4.04
CA ASN A 381 -17.62 -6.96 -5.01
C ASN A 381 -16.18 -6.49 -5.32
N PHE A 382 -15.47 -7.23 -6.18
CA PHE A 382 -14.09 -6.90 -6.52
C PHE A 382 -13.92 -5.49 -7.13
N ALA A 383 -14.89 -5.00 -7.92
CA ALA A 383 -14.82 -3.68 -8.53
C ALA A 383 -14.84 -2.53 -7.50
N ASP A 384 -15.31 -2.78 -6.27
CA ASP A 384 -15.30 -1.77 -5.22
C ASP A 384 -13.89 -1.47 -4.68
N ILE A 385 -12.96 -2.42 -4.81
CA ILE A 385 -11.59 -2.27 -4.29
C ILE A 385 -10.48 -2.52 -5.31
N MET A 386 -10.74 -3.23 -6.42
CA MET A 386 -9.76 -3.49 -7.49
C MET A 386 -10.08 -2.67 -8.74
N PRO A 387 -9.06 -2.38 -9.60
CA PRO A 387 -9.31 -1.68 -10.86
C PRO A 387 -10.19 -2.51 -11.81
N VAL A 388 -11.14 -1.81 -12.42
CA VAL A 388 -11.93 -2.29 -13.56
C VAL A 388 -11.21 -1.89 -14.83
N ALA A 389 -10.82 -2.85 -15.65
CA ALA A 389 -10.01 -2.64 -16.84
C ALA A 389 -10.70 -1.75 -17.88
N GLY A 390 -9.95 -0.81 -18.45
CA GLY A 390 -10.45 0.15 -19.43
C GLY A 390 -11.34 1.27 -18.86
N LEU A 391 -11.73 1.22 -17.57
CA LEU A 391 -12.62 2.19 -16.93
C LEU A 391 -11.96 2.96 -15.79
N ASP A 392 -11.20 2.29 -14.94
CA ASP A 392 -10.52 2.92 -13.81
C ASP A 392 -9.12 3.38 -14.17
N GLU A 393 -8.70 4.46 -13.53
CA GLU A 393 -7.31 4.94 -13.58
C GLU A 393 -6.35 3.88 -13.00
N GLY A 394 -5.10 3.88 -13.48
CA GLY A 394 -4.03 3.07 -12.92
C GLY A 394 -3.57 1.93 -13.81
N THR A 395 -3.22 0.79 -13.20
CA THR A 395 -2.45 -0.27 -13.90
C THR A 395 -3.24 -1.06 -14.94
N LEU A 396 -4.57 -1.00 -14.95
CA LEU A 396 -5.46 -1.61 -15.95
C LEU A 396 -6.14 -0.58 -16.87
N GLU A 397 -5.82 0.70 -16.75
CA GLU A 397 -6.43 1.79 -17.54
C GLU A 397 -6.32 1.57 -19.06
N ASN A 398 -5.16 1.08 -19.52
CA ASN A 398 -4.88 0.84 -20.94
C ASN A 398 -4.73 -0.67 -21.24
N ARG A 399 -5.52 -1.51 -20.56
CA ARG A 399 -5.60 -2.95 -20.81
C ARG A 399 -7.08 -3.35 -20.92
N PHE A 400 -7.44 -4.18 -21.90
CA PHE A 400 -8.83 -4.51 -22.19
C PHE A 400 -9.70 -3.25 -22.38
N ASP A 401 -9.14 -2.20 -22.99
CA ASP A 401 -9.67 -0.84 -23.04
C ASP A 401 -10.43 -0.49 -24.33
N ASN A 402 -10.57 -1.45 -25.26
CA ASN A 402 -11.43 -1.28 -26.40
C ASN A 402 -12.91 -1.47 -26.03
N ASP A 403 -13.81 -0.95 -26.84
CA ASP A 403 -15.27 -0.94 -26.58
C ASP A 403 -15.87 -2.32 -26.32
N PHE A 404 -15.23 -3.39 -26.81
CA PHE A 404 -15.72 -4.76 -26.65
C PHE A 404 -15.34 -5.37 -25.29
N TYR A 405 -14.16 -5.06 -24.75
CA TYR A 405 -13.65 -5.65 -23.50
C TYR A 405 -13.73 -4.71 -22.30
N ALA A 406 -13.84 -3.40 -22.51
CA ALA A 406 -13.84 -2.43 -21.42
C ALA A 406 -14.93 -2.74 -20.38
N GLY A 407 -14.52 -2.77 -19.12
CA GLY A 407 -15.42 -3.07 -18.02
C GLY A 407 -15.71 -4.54 -17.76
N SER A 408 -15.14 -5.48 -18.56
CA SER A 408 -15.42 -6.93 -18.42
C SER A 408 -14.39 -7.68 -17.55
N VAL A 409 -13.29 -7.03 -17.17
CA VAL A 409 -12.20 -7.59 -16.35
C VAL A 409 -12.00 -6.72 -15.12
N VAL A 410 -11.98 -7.33 -13.95
CA VAL A 410 -11.57 -6.71 -12.68
C VAL A 410 -10.38 -7.48 -12.13
N GLY A 411 -9.29 -6.82 -11.80
CA GLY A 411 -8.15 -7.59 -11.33
C GLY A 411 -6.97 -6.75 -10.84
N LYS A 412 -5.97 -7.44 -10.32
CA LYS A 412 -4.71 -6.85 -9.86
C LYS A 412 -3.56 -7.29 -10.76
N THR A 413 -2.77 -6.33 -11.19
CA THR A 413 -1.53 -6.56 -11.92
C THR A 413 -0.35 -6.73 -10.97
N GLY A 414 0.67 -7.47 -11.38
CA GLY A 414 1.98 -7.55 -10.73
C GLY A 414 3.09 -7.39 -11.75
N THR A 415 4.22 -6.78 -11.36
CA THR A 415 5.38 -6.60 -12.24
C THR A 415 6.65 -6.45 -11.42
N LEU A 416 7.67 -7.27 -11.74
CA LEU A 416 9.06 -7.10 -11.29
C LEU A 416 9.96 -7.35 -12.51
N ARG A 417 10.77 -6.36 -12.87
CA ARG A 417 11.56 -6.44 -14.12
C ARG A 417 12.86 -7.24 -13.96
N GLN A 418 13.47 -7.17 -12.80
CA GLN A 418 14.78 -7.76 -12.51
C GLN A 418 14.68 -9.03 -11.65
N THR A 419 13.73 -9.10 -10.74
CA THR A 419 13.50 -10.25 -9.87
C THR A 419 13.00 -11.44 -10.67
N ASP A 420 13.46 -12.66 -10.36
CA ASP A 420 13.10 -13.93 -11.02
C ASP A 420 13.19 -13.88 -12.57
N HIS A 421 14.15 -13.10 -13.09
CA HIS A 421 14.38 -12.89 -14.53
C HIS A 421 13.17 -12.31 -15.29
N GLY A 422 12.45 -11.40 -14.65
CA GLY A 422 11.23 -10.79 -15.17
C GLY A 422 9.96 -11.53 -14.75
N VAL A 423 9.07 -10.79 -14.10
CA VAL A 423 7.78 -11.28 -13.57
C VAL A 423 6.65 -10.41 -14.07
N SER A 424 5.56 -11.03 -14.51
CA SER A 424 4.26 -10.39 -14.68
C SER A 424 3.17 -11.27 -14.10
N ALA A 425 2.24 -10.67 -13.38
CA ALA A 425 1.09 -11.35 -12.78
C ALA A 425 -0.20 -10.61 -13.11
N LEU A 426 -1.29 -11.34 -13.23
CA LEU A 426 -2.64 -10.83 -13.35
C LEU A 426 -3.61 -11.81 -12.70
N SER A 427 -4.41 -11.34 -11.73
CA SER A 427 -5.42 -12.19 -11.07
C SER A 427 -6.67 -11.39 -10.78
N GLY A 428 -7.84 -12.02 -10.86
CA GLY A 428 -9.11 -11.36 -10.63
C GLY A 428 -10.33 -12.12 -11.14
N GLU A 429 -11.30 -11.37 -11.63
CA GLU A 429 -12.58 -11.84 -12.12
C GLU A 429 -12.82 -11.35 -13.55
N VAL A 430 -13.36 -12.21 -14.39
CA VAL A 430 -13.89 -11.82 -15.71
C VAL A 430 -15.39 -12.09 -15.76
N ASN A 431 -16.13 -11.23 -16.46
CA ASN A 431 -17.54 -11.38 -16.71
C ASN A 431 -17.78 -11.77 -18.18
N THR A 432 -18.65 -12.75 -18.40
CA THR A 432 -18.95 -13.33 -19.71
C THR A 432 -20.44 -13.54 -19.88
N GLN A 433 -20.88 -13.84 -21.11
CA GLN A 433 -22.28 -14.17 -21.37
C GLN A 433 -22.76 -15.44 -20.64
N LYS A 434 -21.85 -16.40 -20.37
CA LYS A 434 -22.16 -17.65 -19.63
C LYS A 434 -21.85 -17.56 -18.13
N GLY A 435 -21.64 -16.34 -17.58
CA GLY A 435 -21.36 -16.12 -16.18
C GLY A 435 -19.93 -15.64 -15.92
N LYS A 436 -19.60 -15.53 -14.65
CA LYS A 436 -18.33 -15.03 -14.19
C LYS A 436 -17.33 -16.16 -13.96
N LEU A 437 -16.04 -15.84 -14.15
CA LEU A 437 -14.91 -16.74 -13.86
C LEU A 437 -13.88 -16.02 -13.01
N LEU A 438 -13.21 -16.74 -12.12
CA LEU A 438 -12.01 -16.31 -11.44
C LEU A 438 -10.78 -16.78 -12.22
N PHE A 439 -9.73 -15.97 -12.24
CA PHE A 439 -8.50 -16.33 -12.95
C PHE A 439 -7.24 -15.87 -12.21
N VAL A 440 -6.17 -16.63 -12.36
CA VAL A 440 -4.82 -16.36 -11.88
C VAL A 440 -3.85 -16.69 -13.01
N ILE A 441 -3.02 -15.76 -13.41
CA ILE A 441 -1.94 -15.94 -14.38
C ILE A 441 -0.65 -15.35 -13.80
N PHE A 442 0.34 -16.20 -13.52
CA PHE A 442 1.66 -15.83 -13.06
C PHE A 442 2.68 -16.22 -14.13
N ASN A 443 3.49 -15.27 -14.58
CA ASN A 443 4.54 -15.49 -15.55
C ASN A 443 5.87 -15.02 -14.97
N GLN A 444 6.93 -15.82 -15.16
CA GLN A 444 8.30 -15.47 -14.79
C GLN A 444 9.32 -16.03 -15.78
N ARG A 445 10.56 -15.55 -15.71
CA ARG A 445 11.68 -15.94 -16.57
C ARG A 445 11.43 -15.55 -18.04
N GLY A 446 11.19 -14.24 -18.28
CA GLY A 446 10.99 -13.71 -19.62
C GLY A 446 10.61 -12.23 -19.67
N SER A 447 10.20 -11.79 -20.85
CA SER A 447 9.86 -10.38 -21.09
C SER A 447 8.52 -10.00 -20.47
N VAL A 448 8.53 -9.01 -19.59
CA VAL A 448 7.32 -8.45 -18.97
C VAL A 448 6.29 -7.99 -20.02
N ASN A 449 6.74 -7.39 -21.12
CA ASN A 449 5.83 -6.92 -22.16
C ASN A 449 5.17 -8.10 -22.89
N GLN A 450 5.94 -9.15 -23.20
CA GLN A 450 5.41 -10.37 -23.80
C GLN A 450 4.40 -11.05 -22.85
N PHE A 451 4.71 -11.11 -21.57
CA PHE A 451 3.81 -11.66 -20.57
C PHE A 451 2.47 -10.87 -20.49
N ARG A 452 2.52 -9.53 -20.51
CA ARG A 452 1.32 -8.71 -20.52
C ARG A 452 0.46 -8.91 -21.76
N SER A 453 1.09 -8.98 -22.94
CA SER A 453 0.39 -9.28 -24.19
C SER A 453 -0.28 -10.66 -24.14
N PHE A 454 0.45 -11.68 -23.65
CA PHE A 454 -0.07 -13.01 -23.45
C PHE A 454 -1.25 -13.02 -22.47
N GLN A 455 -1.14 -12.36 -21.31
CA GLN A 455 -2.23 -12.26 -20.32
C GLN A 455 -3.50 -11.65 -20.94
N ASN A 456 -3.36 -10.57 -21.72
CA ASN A 456 -4.50 -9.95 -22.38
C ASN A 456 -5.16 -10.91 -23.38
N LEU A 457 -4.35 -11.51 -24.24
CA LEU A 457 -4.83 -12.47 -25.23
C LEU A 457 -5.53 -13.67 -24.55
N TYR A 458 -4.87 -14.26 -23.54
CA TYR A 458 -5.37 -15.48 -22.90
C TYR A 458 -6.69 -15.26 -22.16
N VAL A 459 -6.82 -14.15 -21.42
CA VAL A 459 -8.07 -13.75 -20.76
C VAL A 459 -9.16 -13.48 -21.79
N SER A 460 -8.85 -12.82 -22.92
CA SER A 460 -9.82 -12.60 -23.99
C SER A 460 -10.27 -13.90 -24.65
N LEU A 461 -9.36 -14.86 -24.84
CA LEU A 461 -9.70 -16.19 -25.36
C LEU A 461 -10.61 -16.98 -24.39
N VAL A 462 -10.32 -16.91 -23.08
CA VAL A 462 -11.19 -17.50 -22.05
C VAL A 462 -12.59 -16.90 -22.15
N GLN A 463 -12.72 -15.56 -22.23
CA GLN A 463 -14.03 -14.92 -22.39
C GLN A 463 -14.74 -15.37 -23.67
N GLY A 464 -14.00 -15.53 -24.79
CA GLY A 464 -14.52 -16.04 -26.06
C GLY A 464 -15.15 -17.44 -25.95
N GLN A 465 -14.51 -18.36 -25.18
CA GLN A 465 -15.07 -19.72 -24.94
C GLN A 465 -16.38 -19.70 -24.13
N PHE A 466 -16.59 -18.62 -23.37
CA PHE A 466 -17.81 -18.44 -22.57
C PHE A 466 -18.79 -17.43 -23.18
N GLY A 467 -18.79 -17.29 -24.51
CA GLY A 467 -19.79 -16.51 -25.26
C GLY A 467 -19.39 -15.03 -25.46
N GLY A 468 -18.23 -14.62 -25.01
CA GLY A 468 -17.72 -13.24 -25.12
C GLY A 468 -17.80 -12.45 -23.82
N PRO A 469 -17.13 -11.27 -23.78
CA PRO A 469 -17.10 -10.41 -22.62
C PRO A 469 -18.45 -9.72 -22.37
N VAL A 470 -18.74 -9.47 -21.10
CA VAL A 470 -19.87 -8.64 -20.63
C VAL A 470 -19.33 -7.65 -19.60
N SER A 471 -19.58 -6.36 -19.77
CA SER A 471 -19.17 -5.35 -18.79
C SER A 471 -19.86 -5.58 -17.44
N PHE A 472 -19.13 -5.38 -16.35
CA PHE A 472 -19.71 -5.36 -15.01
C PHE A 472 -20.69 -4.16 -14.88
N ASN A 473 -21.71 -4.31 -14.05
CA ASN A 473 -22.52 -3.16 -13.65
C ASN A 473 -21.71 -2.25 -12.73
N TYR A 474 -20.90 -1.39 -13.34
CA TYR A 474 -19.93 -0.53 -12.65
C TYR A 474 -19.87 0.85 -13.31
N THR A 475 -19.91 1.89 -12.48
CA THR A 475 -19.67 3.26 -12.90
C THR A 475 -18.36 3.75 -12.30
N ALA A 476 -17.41 4.11 -13.15
CA ALA A 476 -16.13 4.62 -12.72
C ALA A 476 -16.28 5.96 -12.00
N VAL A 477 -15.66 6.09 -10.85
CA VAL A 477 -15.53 7.34 -10.09
C VAL A 477 -14.04 7.60 -9.91
N SER A 478 -13.58 8.82 -10.22
CA SER A 478 -12.16 9.15 -10.09
C SER A 478 -11.66 8.87 -8.68
N LEU A 479 -10.42 8.40 -8.58
CA LEU A 479 -9.81 8.07 -7.29
C LEU A 479 -9.68 9.32 -6.41
N ASP A 480 -9.40 10.47 -6.99
CA ASP A 480 -9.35 11.74 -6.27
C ASP A 480 -10.68 12.07 -5.59
N LYS A 481 -11.81 11.87 -6.30
CA LYS A 481 -13.16 12.07 -5.73
C LYS A 481 -13.45 11.06 -4.60
N ARG A 482 -13.03 9.81 -4.75
CA ARG A 482 -13.15 8.78 -3.70
C ARG A 482 -12.36 9.14 -2.45
N MET A 483 -11.13 9.65 -2.62
CA MET A 483 -10.25 10.04 -1.53
C MET A 483 -10.66 11.36 -0.85
N ALA A 484 -11.34 12.27 -1.56
CA ALA A 484 -11.82 13.55 -1.03
C ALA A 484 -13.05 13.43 -0.10
N THR A 485 -13.22 12.28 0.57
CA THR A 485 -14.34 11.98 1.48
C THR A 485 -13.96 12.03 2.97
N SER A 486 -12.80 12.62 3.28
CA SER A 486 -12.38 12.87 4.66
C SER A 486 -13.29 13.87 5.37
N ARG A 487 -13.30 13.84 6.71
CA ARG A 487 -14.16 14.70 7.53
C ARG A 487 -13.50 15.09 8.85
N ILE A 488 -14.05 16.12 9.50
CA ILE A 488 -13.70 16.49 10.87
C ILE A 488 -14.73 15.89 11.81
N SER A 489 -14.28 15.35 12.92
CA SER A 489 -15.09 14.91 14.05
C SER A 489 -14.65 15.58 15.36
N TYR A 490 -15.56 15.74 16.28
CA TYR A 490 -15.35 16.44 17.54
C TYR A 490 -15.48 15.49 18.72
N PRO A 491 -14.75 15.74 19.85
CA PRO A 491 -14.98 15.02 21.07
C PRO A 491 -16.47 15.12 21.43
N ARG A 492 -17.08 14.02 21.80
CA ARG A 492 -18.42 14.07 22.40
C ARG A 492 -18.27 14.86 23.69
N ASN A 493 -18.96 15.99 23.79
CA ASN A 493 -19.10 16.67 25.09
C ASN A 493 -19.63 15.63 26.06
N ALA A 494 -18.86 15.34 27.11
CA ALA A 494 -19.41 14.64 28.24
C ALA A 494 -20.56 15.52 28.69
N SER A 495 -21.78 15.04 28.50
CA SER A 495 -22.96 15.67 29.06
C SER A 495 -22.77 15.75 30.59
N HIS A 496 -22.56 16.97 31.08
CA HIS A 496 -22.64 17.26 32.51
C HIS A 496 -24.06 17.07 32.98
#